data_8610fcd2eb86de74d82b8d53991cffe3
#
_entry.id   8610fcd2eb86de74d82b8d53991cffe3
#
_cell.length_a   1.000
_cell.length_b   1.000
_cell.length_c   1.000
_cell.angle_alpha   90.00
_cell.angle_beta   90.00
_cell.angle_gamma   90.00
#
_symmetry.space_group_name_H-M   'P 1'
#
loop_
_entity.id
_entity.type
_entity.pdbx_description
1 polymer ?
#
loop_
_entity_poly.entity_id
_entity_poly.type
_entity_poly.pdbx_seq_one_letter_code
_entity_poly.pdbx_strand_id
1 'polypeptide(L)'
;MEEDQLSHNNIEKNLYILFMKKILVLLFVLSFNSNAFAAGDDGGSSEDAYYDDAVKLIKRAGTYEKKDKQVKAKKLYSQAFKKLNKAYKSDKKNPDILNYMGFTSRKTGNFKEAENYYLKGLGLNPKHNGINEYLGELYVQTNRIDKANERLAVLKNCNCEEYQELELIIKTKGTKIY
;
A
#
# COMPACT_ATOMS: atom_id res chain seq x y z
N MET A 1 -40.98 -48.62 39.32
CA MET A 1 -41.49 -47.23 39.24
C MET A 1 -40.58 -46.20 39.90
N GLU A 2 -39.90 -46.50 41.01
CA GLU A 2 -38.99 -45.53 41.67
C GLU A 2 -37.61 -45.44 40.98
N GLU A 3 -37.09 -46.52 40.46
CA GLU A 3 -35.79 -46.49 39.76
C GLU A 3 -35.83 -45.70 38.42
N ASP A 4 -36.96 -45.72 37.72
CA ASP A 4 -37.11 -44.96 36.46
C ASP A 4 -37.17 -43.42 36.70
N GLN A 5 -37.77 -43.00 37.80
CA GLN A 5 -37.79 -41.58 38.15
C GLN A 5 -36.42 -41.02 38.60
N LEU A 6 -35.61 -41.88 39.28
CA LEU A 6 -34.26 -41.48 39.66
C LEU A 6 -33.33 -41.34 38.46
N SER A 7 -33.48 -42.22 37.46
CA SER A 7 -32.70 -42.17 36.21
C SER A 7 -33.04 -40.91 35.40
N HIS A 8 -34.33 -40.57 35.27
CA HIS A 8 -34.79 -39.40 34.54
C HIS A 8 -34.30 -38.08 35.17
N ASN A 9 -34.36 -37.96 36.49
CA ASN A 9 -33.86 -36.80 37.21
C ASN A 9 -32.34 -36.60 37.09
N ASN A 10 -31.57 -37.68 37.02
CA ASN A 10 -30.13 -37.62 36.80
C ASN A 10 -29.74 -37.18 35.36
N ILE A 11 -30.51 -37.60 34.38
CA ILE A 11 -30.30 -37.21 32.97
C ILE A 11 -30.59 -35.71 32.81
N GLU A 12 -31.69 -35.21 33.34
CA GLU A 12 -32.03 -33.78 33.30
C GLU A 12 -31.00 -32.90 34.00
N LYS A 13 -30.52 -33.30 35.18
CA LYS A 13 -29.46 -32.57 35.90
C LYS A 13 -28.15 -32.50 35.10
N ASN A 14 -27.77 -33.61 34.49
CA ASN A 14 -26.56 -33.64 33.65
C ASN A 14 -26.70 -32.75 32.41
N LEU A 15 -27.88 -32.75 31.77
CA LEU A 15 -28.17 -31.92 30.62
C LEU A 15 -28.13 -30.44 30.99
N TYR A 16 -28.69 -30.07 32.12
CA TYR A 16 -28.70 -28.71 32.67
C TYR A 16 -27.26 -28.21 32.99
N ILE A 17 -26.44 -29.07 33.63
CA ILE A 17 -25.02 -28.75 33.91
C ILE A 17 -24.23 -28.56 32.62
N LEU A 18 -24.48 -29.39 31.59
CA LEU A 18 -23.81 -29.27 30.27
C LEU A 18 -24.21 -27.99 29.57
N PHE A 19 -25.48 -27.60 29.67
CA PHE A 19 -26.00 -26.36 29.07
C PHE A 19 -25.45 -25.13 29.79
N MET A 20 -25.39 -25.14 31.12
CA MET A 20 -24.81 -24.07 31.94
C MET A 20 -23.30 -23.91 31.66
N LYS A 21 -22.55 -24.99 31.49
CA LYS A 21 -21.12 -24.95 31.10
C LYS A 21 -20.91 -24.33 29.71
N LYS A 22 -21.78 -24.63 28.74
CA LYS A 22 -21.73 -24.00 27.40
C LYS A 22 -22.03 -22.51 27.45
N ILE A 23 -23.00 -22.08 28.25
CA ILE A 23 -23.32 -20.65 28.45
C ILE A 23 -22.17 -19.92 29.16
N LEU A 24 -21.54 -20.53 30.15
CA LEU A 24 -20.41 -19.93 30.86
C LEU A 24 -19.19 -19.73 29.95
N VAL A 25 -18.93 -20.69 29.06
CA VAL A 25 -17.87 -20.58 28.03
C VAL A 25 -18.19 -19.50 27.01
N LEU A 26 -19.48 -19.36 26.62
CA LEU A 26 -19.90 -18.32 25.67
C LEU A 26 -19.77 -16.92 26.28
N LEU A 27 -20.12 -16.75 27.56
CA LEU A 27 -19.96 -15.49 28.27
C LEU A 27 -18.47 -15.13 28.52
N PHE A 28 -17.62 -16.13 28.71
CA PHE A 28 -16.18 -15.92 28.87
C PHE A 28 -15.51 -15.48 27.55
N VAL A 29 -16.00 -15.98 26.39
CA VAL A 29 -15.51 -15.56 25.06
C VAL A 29 -15.97 -14.12 24.75
N LEU A 30 -17.14 -13.70 25.20
CA LEU A 30 -17.65 -12.34 25.00
C LEU A 30 -16.97 -11.28 25.88
N SER A 31 -16.38 -11.66 27.00
CA SER A 31 -15.68 -10.73 27.91
C SER A 31 -14.23 -10.45 27.53
N PHE A 32 -13.64 -11.17 26.54
CA PHE A 32 -12.26 -10.96 26.10
C PHE A 32 -12.11 -10.05 24.86
N ASN A 33 -13.20 -9.46 24.35
CA ASN A 33 -13.15 -8.56 23.19
C ASN A 33 -13.12 -7.07 23.54
N SER A 34 -12.77 -6.68 24.75
CA SER A 34 -12.42 -5.29 25.07
C SER A 34 -10.91 -5.11 25.13
N ASN A 35 -10.19 -5.49 24.06
CA ASN A 35 -8.95 -4.82 23.75
C ASN A 35 -9.31 -3.41 23.27
N ALA A 36 -9.49 -2.50 24.21
CA ALA A 36 -9.26 -1.10 23.95
C ALA A 36 -7.79 -1.01 23.48
N PHE A 37 -7.56 -1.05 22.18
CA PHE A 37 -6.35 -0.60 21.57
C PHE A 37 -6.30 0.90 21.86
N ALA A 38 -5.67 1.26 22.97
CA ALA A 38 -5.21 2.61 23.17
C ALA A 38 -4.20 2.86 22.05
N ALA A 39 -4.67 3.47 20.96
CA ALA A 39 -3.81 4.10 20.01
C ALA A 39 -3.01 5.14 20.81
N GLY A 40 -1.76 4.84 21.10
CA GLY A 40 -0.81 5.84 21.50
C GLY A 40 -0.80 6.88 20.39
N ASP A 41 -1.25 8.07 20.71
CA ASP A 41 -1.09 9.27 19.91
C ASP A 41 0.40 9.63 19.98
N ASP A 42 1.20 8.96 19.13
CA ASP A 42 2.53 9.46 18.79
C ASP A 42 2.32 10.66 17.89
N GLY A 43 2.63 11.85 18.42
CA GLY A 43 2.40 13.18 17.87
C GLY A 43 3.17 13.54 16.59
N GLY A 44 3.18 12.65 15.61
CA GLY A 44 3.40 12.97 14.21
C GLY A 44 2.06 13.36 13.60
N SER A 45 2.01 14.44 12.81
CA SER A 45 0.77 14.83 12.13
C SER A 45 0.21 13.58 11.42
N SER A 46 -1.10 13.39 11.45
CA SER A 46 -1.75 12.22 10.83
C SER A 46 -1.41 12.05 9.32
N GLU A 47 -0.83 13.04 8.74
CA GLU A 47 -0.40 13.21 7.35
C GLU A 47 0.91 12.49 7.07
N ASP A 48 1.94 12.73 7.89
CA ASP A 48 3.25 12.06 7.78
C ASP A 48 3.08 10.56 7.97
N ALA A 49 2.18 10.16 8.90
CA ALA A 49 1.88 8.75 9.13
C ALA A 49 1.27 8.07 7.88
N TYR A 50 0.40 8.75 7.12
CA TYR A 50 -0.15 8.17 5.90
C TYR A 50 0.88 8.05 4.78
N TYR A 51 1.77 9.02 4.65
CA TYR A 51 2.87 8.97 3.68
C TYR A 51 3.84 7.83 4.01
N ASP A 52 4.30 7.74 5.24
CA ASP A 52 5.21 6.68 5.71
C ASP A 52 4.61 5.28 5.56
N ASP A 53 3.34 5.12 5.89
CA ASP A 53 2.62 3.86 5.68
C ASP A 53 2.58 3.48 4.19
N ALA A 54 2.37 4.46 3.31
CA ALA A 54 2.36 4.22 1.88
C ALA A 54 3.75 3.78 1.38
N VAL A 55 4.82 4.45 1.82
CA VAL A 55 6.21 4.08 1.47
C VAL A 55 6.54 2.66 1.95
N LYS A 56 6.13 2.27 3.16
CA LYS A 56 6.28 0.89 3.66
C LYS A 56 5.57 -0.13 2.77
N LEU A 57 4.34 0.18 2.33
CA LEU A 57 3.57 -0.68 1.44
C LEU A 57 4.24 -0.80 0.06
N ILE A 58 4.78 0.30 -0.49
CA ILE A 58 5.51 0.32 -1.77
C ILE A 58 6.74 -0.57 -1.69
N LYS A 59 7.57 -0.43 -0.64
CA LYS A 59 8.75 -1.29 -0.43
C LYS A 59 8.38 -2.77 -0.37
N ARG A 60 7.30 -3.11 0.35
CA ARG A 60 6.79 -4.49 0.40
C ARG A 60 6.28 -4.97 -0.96
N ALA A 61 5.62 -4.11 -1.74
CA ALA A 61 5.17 -4.45 -3.09
C ALA A 61 6.35 -4.79 -3.99
N GLY A 62 7.43 -4.00 -3.98
CA GLY A 62 8.66 -4.27 -4.71
C GLY A 62 9.30 -5.62 -4.36
N THR A 63 9.26 -6.03 -3.06
CA THR A 63 9.75 -7.37 -2.70
C THR A 63 8.89 -8.50 -3.26
N TYR A 64 7.59 -8.29 -3.47
CA TYR A 64 6.72 -9.27 -4.12
C TYR A 64 6.92 -9.29 -5.64
N GLU A 65 7.19 -8.15 -6.29
CA GLU A 65 7.57 -8.10 -7.71
C GLU A 65 8.84 -8.91 -7.99
N LYS A 66 9.90 -8.68 -7.19
CA LYS A 66 11.16 -9.44 -7.29
C LYS A 66 10.98 -10.96 -7.11
N LYS A 67 9.89 -11.40 -6.48
CA LYS A 67 9.53 -12.82 -6.29
C LYS A 67 8.46 -13.28 -7.29
N ASP A 68 8.23 -12.53 -8.37
CA ASP A 68 7.21 -12.79 -9.40
C ASP A 68 5.78 -12.96 -8.86
N LYS A 69 5.47 -12.33 -7.71
CA LYS A 69 4.13 -12.37 -7.10
C LYS A 69 3.33 -11.13 -7.46
N GLN A 70 3.10 -10.92 -8.75
CA GLN A 70 2.51 -9.71 -9.33
C GLN A 70 1.15 -9.32 -8.73
N VAL A 71 0.25 -10.29 -8.50
CA VAL A 71 -1.07 -10.04 -7.91
C VAL A 71 -0.95 -9.44 -6.51
N LYS A 72 0.00 -9.96 -5.68
CA LYS A 72 0.24 -9.44 -4.34
C LYS A 72 0.86 -8.05 -4.38
N ALA A 73 1.81 -7.82 -5.28
CA ALA A 73 2.43 -6.52 -5.50
C ALA A 73 1.38 -5.47 -5.88
N LYS A 74 0.55 -5.73 -6.90
CA LYS A 74 -0.52 -4.82 -7.33
C LYS A 74 -1.51 -4.48 -6.21
N LYS A 75 -1.87 -5.47 -5.37
CA LYS A 75 -2.74 -5.22 -4.21
C LYS A 75 -2.10 -4.24 -3.23
N LEU A 76 -0.80 -4.38 -2.95
CA LEU A 76 -0.09 -3.48 -2.04
C LEU A 76 0.09 -2.08 -2.64
N TYR A 77 0.37 -1.95 -3.94
CA TYR A 77 0.40 -0.66 -4.62
C TYR A 77 -0.96 0.06 -4.55
N SER A 78 -2.05 -0.67 -4.75
CA SER A 78 -3.40 -0.10 -4.59
C SER A 78 -3.69 0.36 -3.16
N GLN A 79 -3.18 -0.36 -2.14
CA GLN A 79 -3.30 0.05 -0.74
C GLN A 79 -2.45 1.30 -0.45
N ALA A 80 -1.22 1.35 -0.98
CA ALA A 80 -0.35 2.51 -0.87
C ALA A 80 -0.99 3.75 -1.49
N PHE A 81 -1.57 3.62 -2.69
CA PHE A 81 -2.31 4.73 -3.33
C PHE A 81 -3.42 5.30 -2.45
N LYS A 82 -4.19 4.43 -1.77
CA LYS A 82 -5.24 4.88 -0.85
C LYS A 82 -4.68 5.70 0.33
N LYS A 83 -3.51 5.32 0.84
CA LYS A 83 -2.82 6.07 1.90
C LYS A 83 -2.28 7.41 1.37
N LEU A 84 -1.63 7.40 0.19
CA LEU A 84 -1.14 8.61 -0.47
C LEU A 84 -2.28 9.60 -0.75
N ASN A 85 -3.46 9.12 -1.15
CA ASN A 85 -4.61 9.99 -1.36
C ASN A 85 -5.09 10.67 -0.07
N LYS A 86 -4.90 10.03 1.09
CA LYS A 86 -5.16 10.67 2.39
C LYS A 86 -4.11 11.75 2.69
N ALA A 87 -2.83 11.44 2.53
CA ALA A 87 -1.75 12.41 2.69
C ALA A 87 -1.92 13.61 1.73
N TYR A 88 -2.26 13.36 0.46
CA TYR A 88 -2.48 14.40 -0.54
C TYR A 88 -3.65 15.35 -0.22
N LYS A 89 -4.69 14.88 0.49
CA LYS A 89 -5.80 15.77 0.90
C LYS A 89 -5.33 16.85 1.85
N SER A 90 -4.36 16.59 2.64
CA SER A 90 -3.80 17.49 3.63
C SER A 90 -2.68 18.36 3.04
N ASP A 91 -1.75 17.75 2.28
CA ASP A 91 -0.70 18.49 1.56
C ASP A 91 -0.75 18.26 0.05
N LYS A 92 -1.48 19.14 -0.64
CA LYS A 92 -1.64 19.08 -2.11
C LYS A 92 -0.42 19.64 -2.88
N LYS A 93 0.53 20.26 -2.17
CA LYS A 93 1.70 20.90 -2.78
C LYS A 93 3.00 20.11 -2.56
N ASN A 94 2.91 18.90 -2.06
CA ASN A 94 4.05 18.02 -1.86
C ASN A 94 4.34 17.22 -3.13
N PRO A 95 5.47 17.47 -3.82
CA PRO A 95 5.81 16.73 -5.04
C PRO A 95 6.14 15.26 -4.76
N ASP A 96 6.64 14.88 -3.56
CA ASP A 96 6.93 13.50 -3.22
C ASP A 96 5.65 12.65 -3.13
N ILE A 97 4.57 13.21 -2.58
CA ILE A 97 3.26 12.53 -2.55
C ILE A 97 2.79 12.29 -3.99
N LEU A 98 2.87 13.32 -4.85
CA LEU A 98 2.48 13.20 -6.26
C LEU A 98 3.36 12.21 -7.03
N ASN A 99 4.67 12.15 -6.72
CA ASN A 99 5.59 11.16 -7.25
C ASN A 99 5.11 9.73 -6.94
N TYR A 100 4.84 9.43 -5.69
CA TYR A 100 4.39 8.08 -5.30
C TYR A 100 2.95 7.77 -5.74
N MET A 101 2.06 8.76 -5.86
CA MET A 101 0.75 8.56 -6.50
C MET A 101 0.90 8.17 -7.97
N GLY A 102 1.78 8.85 -8.71
CA GLY A 102 2.13 8.49 -10.08
C GLY A 102 2.73 7.08 -10.17
N PHE A 103 3.70 6.79 -9.31
CA PHE A 103 4.36 5.47 -9.25
C PHE A 103 3.36 4.34 -9.00
N THR A 104 2.53 4.46 -7.99
CA THR A 104 1.54 3.42 -7.64
C THR A 104 0.47 3.26 -8.71
N SER A 105 0.03 4.35 -9.36
CA SER A 105 -0.86 4.29 -10.51
C SER A 105 -0.22 3.57 -11.70
N ARG A 106 1.06 3.86 -12.02
CA ARG A 106 1.81 3.17 -13.08
C ARG A 106 1.95 1.67 -12.79
N LYS A 107 2.34 1.29 -11.56
CA LYS A 107 2.51 -0.10 -11.14
C LYS A 107 1.19 -0.90 -11.13
N THR A 108 0.05 -0.23 -11.07
CA THR A 108 -1.27 -0.86 -11.20
C THR A 108 -1.83 -0.85 -12.63
N GLY A 109 -1.14 -0.21 -13.58
CA GLY A 109 -1.50 -0.14 -15.00
C GLY A 109 -2.33 1.09 -15.40
N ASN A 110 -2.55 2.03 -14.47
CA ASN A 110 -3.31 3.27 -14.71
C ASN A 110 -2.40 4.37 -15.28
N PHE A 111 -1.86 4.16 -16.49
CA PHE A 111 -0.81 5.00 -17.07
C PHE A 111 -1.22 6.46 -17.29
N LYS A 112 -2.46 6.70 -17.72
CA LYS A 112 -2.98 8.07 -17.90
C LYS A 112 -3.03 8.85 -16.59
N GLU A 113 -3.48 8.19 -15.54
CA GLU A 113 -3.54 8.76 -14.21
C GLU A 113 -2.14 9.00 -13.63
N ALA A 114 -1.22 8.05 -13.81
CA ALA A 114 0.17 8.18 -13.43
C ALA A 114 0.83 9.42 -14.07
N GLU A 115 0.66 9.61 -15.38
CA GLU A 115 1.18 10.77 -16.10
C GLU A 115 0.63 12.07 -15.52
N ASN A 116 -0.66 12.12 -15.22
CA ASN A 116 -1.27 13.32 -14.63
C ASN A 116 -0.67 13.69 -13.27
N TYR A 117 -0.39 12.71 -12.39
CA TYR A 117 0.24 12.98 -11.11
C TYR A 117 1.68 13.45 -11.28
N TYR A 118 2.46 12.82 -12.15
CA TYR A 118 3.83 13.25 -12.43
C TYR A 118 3.88 14.68 -12.99
N LEU A 119 3.02 15.01 -13.95
CA LEU A 119 2.97 16.35 -14.52
C LEU A 119 2.56 17.42 -13.49
N LYS A 120 1.63 17.08 -12.58
CA LYS A 120 1.29 17.96 -11.45
C LYS A 120 2.49 18.16 -10.53
N GLY A 121 3.23 17.10 -10.22
CA GLY A 121 4.42 17.17 -9.39
C GLY A 121 5.53 18.03 -10.03
N LEU A 122 5.75 17.87 -11.34
CA LEU A 122 6.70 18.70 -12.09
C LEU A 122 6.25 20.17 -12.20
N GLY A 123 4.95 20.44 -12.13
CA GLY A 123 4.44 21.80 -12.02
C GLY A 123 4.82 22.48 -10.70
N LEU A 124 5.05 21.69 -9.63
CA LEU A 124 5.52 22.18 -8.34
C LEU A 124 7.05 22.22 -8.25
N ASN A 125 7.70 21.17 -8.74
CA ASN A 125 9.16 21.05 -8.78
C ASN A 125 9.63 20.45 -10.12
N PRO A 126 9.95 21.29 -11.11
CA PRO A 126 10.34 20.83 -12.47
C PRO A 126 11.61 19.95 -12.48
N LYS A 127 12.47 20.09 -11.45
CA LYS A 127 13.74 19.34 -11.34
C LYS A 127 13.67 18.17 -10.35
N HIS A 128 12.49 17.77 -9.93
CA HIS A 128 12.33 16.64 -9.01
C HIS A 128 12.87 15.35 -9.65
N ASN A 129 13.95 14.78 -9.12
CA ASN A 129 14.65 13.66 -9.73
C ASN A 129 13.75 12.44 -9.93
N GLY A 130 13.14 11.93 -8.86
CA GLY A 130 12.29 10.74 -8.95
C GLY A 130 11.06 10.90 -9.86
N ILE A 131 10.49 12.12 -9.99
CA ILE A 131 9.39 12.33 -10.93
C ILE A 131 9.89 12.30 -12.38
N ASN A 132 11.04 12.93 -12.68
CA ASN A 132 11.61 12.89 -14.02
C ASN A 132 12.00 11.47 -14.42
N GLU A 133 12.57 10.70 -13.51
CA GLU A 133 12.86 9.27 -13.72
C GLU A 133 11.60 8.47 -14.02
N TYR A 134 10.63 8.46 -13.09
CA TYR A 134 9.44 7.61 -13.22
C TYR A 134 8.50 8.03 -14.36
N LEU A 135 8.44 9.31 -14.69
CA LEU A 135 7.74 9.76 -15.88
C LEU A 135 8.48 9.33 -17.16
N GLY A 136 9.82 9.36 -17.16
CA GLY A 136 10.64 8.82 -18.23
C GLY A 136 10.40 7.33 -18.44
N GLU A 137 10.38 6.53 -17.37
CA GLU A 137 10.03 5.11 -17.42
C GLU A 137 8.62 4.88 -18.00
N LEU A 138 7.63 5.68 -17.56
CA LEU A 138 6.26 5.61 -18.08
C LEU A 138 6.27 5.88 -19.60
N TYR A 139 7.06 6.83 -20.08
CA TYR A 139 7.18 7.12 -21.51
C TYR A 139 7.81 5.97 -22.27
N VAL A 140 8.82 5.30 -21.72
CA VAL A 140 9.37 4.07 -22.32
C VAL A 140 8.30 2.98 -22.39
N GLN A 141 7.60 2.71 -21.30
CA GLN A 141 6.52 1.70 -21.23
C GLN A 141 5.36 1.96 -22.21
N THR A 142 5.16 3.21 -22.58
CA THR A 142 4.11 3.63 -23.53
C THR A 142 4.68 3.97 -24.93
N ASN A 143 5.92 3.54 -25.24
CA ASN A 143 6.62 3.71 -26.51
C ASN A 143 6.78 5.18 -26.94
N ARG A 144 6.93 6.08 -25.98
CA ARG A 144 7.15 7.54 -26.20
C ARG A 144 8.61 7.90 -25.89
N ILE A 145 9.55 7.30 -26.61
CA ILE A 145 11.00 7.36 -26.33
C ILE A 145 11.53 8.79 -26.36
N ASP A 146 11.06 9.63 -27.28
CA ASP A 146 11.50 11.03 -27.35
C ASP A 146 11.20 11.79 -26.06
N LYS A 147 10.00 11.59 -25.48
CA LYS A 147 9.64 12.18 -24.20
C LYS A 147 10.45 11.62 -23.03
N ALA A 148 10.83 10.35 -23.09
CA ALA A 148 11.73 9.78 -22.08
C ALA A 148 13.11 10.45 -22.13
N ASN A 149 13.65 10.70 -23.32
CA ASN A 149 14.92 11.42 -23.51
C ASN A 149 14.84 12.87 -23.00
N GLU A 150 13.70 13.55 -23.15
CA GLU A 150 13.49 14.87 -22.54
C GLU A 150 13.62 14.83 -21.00
N ARG A 151 13.08 13.79 -20.37
CA ARG A 151 13.21 13.62 -18.92
C ARG A 151 14.64 13.30 -18.51
N LEU A 152 15.31 12.43 -19.26
CA LEU A 152 16.72 12.12 -19.05
C LEU A 152 17.61 13.38 -19.16
N ALA A 153 17.32 14.26 -20.12
CA ALA A 153 18.06 15.52 -20.29
C ALA A 153 17.93 16.43 -19.05
N VAL A 154 16.79 16.44 -18.36
CA VAL A 154 16.61 17.20 -17.11
C VAL A 154 17.52 16.65 -16.01
N LEU A 155 17.72 15.34 -15.95
CA LEU A 155 18.53 14.64 -14.94
C LEU A 155 20.04 14.72 -15.21
N LYS A 156 20.48 15.15 -16.38
CA LYS A 156 21.89 15.06 -16.81
C LYS A 156 22.92 15.58 -15.83
N ASN A 157 22.57 16.59 -15.05
CA ASN A 157 23.50 17.26 -14.11
C ASN A 157 23.15 17.01 -12.64
N CYS A 158 22.27 16.05 -12.32
CA CYS A 158 21.89 15.80 -10.93
C CYS A 158 22.94 15.05 -10.10
N ASN A 159 23.85 14.33 -10.78
CA ASN A 159 24.78 13.38 -10.15
C ASN A 159 24.06 12.37 -9.25
N CYS A 160 22.96 11.80 -9.74
CA CYS A 160 22.00 10.97 -9.02
C CYS A 160 21.77 9.61 -9.70
N GLU A 161 21.26 8.64 -8.95
CA GLU A 161 20.99 7.29 -9.44
C GLU A 161 19.89 7.30 -10.51
N GLU A 162 18.91 8.19 -10.36
CA GLU A 162 17.75 8.31 -11.26
C GLU A 162 18.15 8.58 -12.71
N TYR A 163 19.27 9.30 -12.95
CA TYR A 163 19.81 9.47 -14.30
C TYR A 163 20.27 8.15 -14.88
N GLN A 164 21.05 7.37 -14.11
CA GLN A 164 21.62 6.10 -14.57
C GLN A 164 20.53 5.06 -14.80
N GLU A 165 19.53 5.03 -13.93
CA GLU A 165 18.41 4.12 -14.03
C GLU A 165 17.57 4.41 -15.26
N LEU A 166 17.18 5.66 -15.49
CA LEU A 166 16.42 6.04 -16.68
C LEU A 166 17.21 5.83 -17.98
N GLU A 167 18.52 6.16 -17.99
CA GLU A 167 19.39 5.91 -19.14
C GLU A 167 19.43 4.42 -19.51
N LEU A 168 19.56 3.55 -18.50
CA LEU A 168 19.55 2.10 -18.70
C LEU A 168 18.21 1.61 -19.26
N ILE A 169 17.10 2.10 -18.71
CA ILE A 169 15.75 1.73 -19.16
C ILE A 169 15.51 2.16 -20.59
N ILE A 170 15.94 3.35 -20.99
CA ILE A 170 15.83 3.82 -22.37
C ILE A 170 16.67 2.93 -23.31
N LYS A 171 17.93 2.66 -22.95
CA LYS A 171 18.85 1.83 -23.74
C LYS A 171 18.33 0.40 -23.93
N THR A 172 17.68 -0.15 -22.93
CA THR A 172 17.13 -1.51 -22.95
C THR A 172 15.68 -1.58 -23.44
N LYS A 173 15.11 -0.46 -23.86
CA LYS A 173 13.69 -0.34 -24.25
C LYS A 173 12.72 -0.94 -23.24
N GLY A 174 13.03 -0.76 -21.97
CA GLY A 174 12.19 -1.24 -20.86
C GLY A 174 12.31 -2.75 -20.58
N THR A 175 13.23 -3.49 -21.19
CA THR A 175 13.41 -4.93 -20.88
C THR A 175 14.11 -5.17 -19.54
N LYS A 176 14.80 -4.18 -18.99
CA LYS A 176 15.33 -4.17 -17.62
C LYS A 176 14.49 -3.20 -16.79
N ILE A 177 13.41 -3.71 -16.23
CA ILE A 177 12.63 -3.04 -15.20
C ILE A 177 12.93 -3.77 -13.86
N TYR A 178 13.22 -3.01 -12.81
CA TYR A 178 13.60 -3.53 -11.48
C TYR A 178 12.50 -4.39 -10.86
#